data_af9a2e6fb5e93762106ccac0644df3ce
#
_entry.id   af9a2e6fb5e93762106ccac0644df3ce
#
_cell.length_a   1.000
_cell.length_b   1.000
_cell.length_c   1.000
_cell.angle_alpha   90.00
_cell.angle_beta   90.00
_cell.angle_gamma   90.00
#
_symmetry.space_group_name_H-M   'P 1'
#
loop_
_entity.id
_entity.type
_entity.pdbx_description
1 polymer ?
#
loop_
_entity_poly.entity_id
_entity_poly.type
_entity_poly.pdbx_seq_one_letter_code
_entity_poly.pdbx_strand_id
1 'polypeptide(L)'
;MSRILLVEDDTMIASGILYALETEGYETNHATGIKDAGSLIEHYNFDLAIIDMQLPDGTGFDVSEIFKNNATPVIFLTVVDDENTIVRAFDEGAQDYIVKPFRIRELLARVRRILSANIKNGENDNIIYMGHAVIHTDEAKVYVNDKSIELTALEYRLLLIFASNKGILLTRQQILDKIWDADGNFVEDNTLTVYVKRLREKLGEAIHIETVRGMGYRVD
;
A
#
# COMPACT_ATOMS: atom_id res chain seq x y z
N MET A 1 3.05 -0.67 20.53
CA MET A 1 3.24 0.70 20.02
C MET A 1 4.18 0.56 18.84
N SER A 2 3.81 1.04 17.65
CA SER A 2 4.64 0.82 16.47
C SER A 2 5.85 1.74 16.48
N ARG A 3 7.01 1.18 16.14
CA ARG A 3 8.29 1.88 16.09
C ARG A 3 8.67 2.20 14.64
N ILE A 4 8.96 3.47 14.38
CA ILE A 4 9.26 3.99 13.05
C ILE A 4 10.69 4.52 13.01
N LEU A 5 11.48 4.08 12.02
CA LEU A 5 12.75 4.71 11.70
C LEU A 5 12.54 5.82 10.67
N LEU A 6 13.05 7.00 10.97
CA LEU A 6 13.18 8.10 10.00
C LEU A 6 14.65 8.25 9.62
N VAL A 7 14.95 8.20 8.33
CA VAL A 7 16.30 8.50 7.80
C VAL A 7 16.20 9.75 6.92
N GLU A 8 16.66 10.88 7.44
CA GLU A 8 16.55 12.21 6.82
C GLU A 8 17.65 13.10 7.38
N ASP A 9 18.47 13.68 6.54
CA ASP A 9 19.59 14.54 6.96
C ASP A 9 19.17 16.00 7.18
N ASP A 10 18.11 16.47 6.52
CA ASP A 10 17.54 17.80 6.79
C ASP A 10 16.83 17.82 8.15
N THR A 11 17.46 18.47 9.11
CA THR A 11 16.97 18.55 10.50
C THR A 11 15.62 19.27 10.63
N MET A 12 15.28 20.19 9.72
CA MET A 12 13.98 20.89 9.75
C MET A 12 12.87 19.95 9.27
N ILE A 13 13.10 19.21 8.18
CA ILE A 13 12.17 18.21 7.66
C ILE A 13 12.00 17.12 8.70
N ALA A 14 13.11 16.57 9.21
CA ALA A 14 13.11 15.52 10.22
C ALA A 14 12.32 15.91 11.47
N SER A 15 12.57 17.10 12.03
CA SER A 15 11.86 17.58 13.21
C SER A 15 10.34 17.68 13.00
N GLY A 16 9.90 18.12 11.83
CA GLY A 16 8.49 18.21 11.49
C GLY A 16 7.82 16.83 11.39
N ILE A 17 8.51 15.88 10.78
CA ILE A 17 8.03 14.48 10.64
C ILE A 17 7.97 13.80 12.00
N LEU A 18 9.07 13.87 12.78
CA LEU A 18 9.16 13.25 14.11
C LEU A 18 8.05 13.75 15.03
N TYR A 19 7.90 15.09 15.13
CA TYR A 19 6.84 15.69 15.94
C TYR A 19 5.44 15.16 15.54
N ALA A 20 5.17 15.05 14.25
CA ALA A 20 3.89 14.59 13.77
C ALA A 20 3.64 13.09 14.08
N LEU A 21 4.67 12.25 13.92
CA LEU A 21 4.58 10.82 14.23
C LEU A 21 4.40 10.58 15.73
N GLU A 22 5.16 11.28 16.58
CA GLU A 22 5.04 11.20 18.05
C GLU A 22 3.68 11.68 18.54
N THR A 23 3.13 12.73 17.93
CA THR A 23 1.77 13.22 18.24
C THR A 23 0.69 12.19 17.92
N GLU A 24 0.89 11.36 16.88
CA GLU A 24 0.01 10.23 16.53
C GLU A 24 0.26 8.99 17.42
N GLY A 25 1.23 9.05 18.34
CA GLY A 25 1.51 8.00 19.30
C GLY A 25 2.49 6.92 18.80
N TYR A 26 3.28 7.19 17.77
CA TYR A 26 4.35 6.29 17.33
C TYR A 26 5.63 6.50 18.13
N GLU A 27 6.40 5.42 18.33
CA GLU A 27 7.76 5.50 18.81
C GLU A 27 8.71 5.77 17.64
N THR A 28 9.57 6.77 17.74
CA THR A 28 10.42 7.18 16.62
C THR A 28 11.90 7.04 16.95
N ASN A 29 12.69 6.66 15.95
CA ASN A 29 14.15 6.80 15.95
C ASN A 29 14.56 7.57 14.70
N HIS A 30 15.59 8.39 14.81
CA HIS A 30 16.08 9.24 13.74
C HIS A 30 17.54 8.91 13.40
N ALA A 31 17.81 8.78 12.12
CA ALA A 31 19.16 8.66 11.55
C ALA A 31 19.38 9.75 10.50
N THR A 32 20.58 10.27 10.41
CA THR A 32 20.97 11.30 9.44
C THR A 32 21.67 10.75 8.20
N GLY A 33 21.81 9.42 8.11
CA GLY A 33 22.45 8.73 7.01
C GLY A 33 22.50 7.23 7.20
N ILE A 34 23.14 6.54 6.23
CA ILE A 34 23.19 5.07 6.15
C ILE A 34 23.85 4.46 7.39
N LYS A 35 24.98 5.04 7.84
CA LYS A 35 25.73 4.50 9.00
C LYS A 35 24.91 4.56 10.29
N ASP A 36 24.26 5.69 10.53
CA ASP A 36 23.40 5.85 11.70
C ASP A 36 22.21 4.90 11.64
N ALA A 37 21.58 4.79 10.46
CA ALA A 37 20.48 3.85 10.24
C ALA A 37 20.91 2.42 10.50
N GLY A 38 22.05 1.98 9.97
CA GLY A 38 22.61 0.65 10.21
C GLY A 38 22.80 0.35 11.70
N SER A 39 23.37 1.28 12.46
CA SER A 39 23.56 1.14 13.91
C SER A 39 22.23 1.00 14.66
N LEU A 40 21.19 1.75 14.25
CA LEU A 40 19.87 1.64 14.87
C LEU A 40 19.19 0.30 14.55
N ILE A 41 19.31 -0.18 13.30
CA ILE A 41 18.71 -1.44 12.83
C ILE A 41 19.33 -2.65 13.53
N GLU A 42 20.61 -2.59 13.92
CA GLU A 42 21.25 -3.65 14.73
C GLU A 42 20.68 -3.77 16.14
N HIS A 43 20.14 -2.68 16.68
CA HIS A 43 19.69 -2.63 18.09
C HIS A 43 18.16 -2.65 18.26
N TYR A 44 17.43 -2.27 17.21
CA TYR A 44 15.98 -2.11 17.26
C TYR A 44 15.28 -2.78 16.07
N ASN A 45 14.11 -3.35 16.32
CA ASN A 45 13.19 -3.77 15.27
C ASN A 45 12.25 -2.60 14.95
N PHE A 46 12.02 -2.37 13.67
CA PHE A 46 11.14 -1.31 13.19
C PHE A 46 9.93 -1.90 12.44
N ASP A 47 8.75 -1.32 12.70
CA ASP A 47 7.50 -1.68 12.02
C ASP A 47 7.35 -0.94 10.68
N LEU A 48 8.12 0.14 10.47
CA LEU A 48 8.16 0.95 9.26
C LEU A 48 9.47 1.75 9.22
N ALA A 49 10.01 1.93 8.02
CA ALA A 49 11.07 2.90 7.75
C ALA A 49 10.59 3.98 6.77
N ILE A 50 10.89 5.25 7.08
CA ILE A 50 10.69 6.40 6.20
C ILE A 50 12.08 6.90 5.84
N ILE A 51 12.43 6.89 4.55
CA ILE A 51 13.81 7.05 4.12
C ILE A 51 13.89 8.11 3.02
N ASP A 52 14.73 9.14 3.22
CA ASP A 52 15.08 10.04 2.13
C ASP A 52 15.92 9.30 1.07
N MET A 53 15.61 9.55 -0.19
CA MET A 53 16.36 9.00 -1.32
C MET A 53 17.76 9.60 -1.44
N GLN A 54 17.97 10.83 -0.99
CA GLN A 54 19.25 11.53 -1.06
C GLN A 54 19.85 11.68 0.35
N LEU A 55 20.88 10.93 0.63
CA LEU A 55 21.58 10.95 1.92
C LEU A 55 23.03 11.41 1.74
N PRO A 56 23.65 12.02 2.76
CA PRO A 56 25.03 12.53 2.65
C PRO A 56 26.09 11.44 2.41
N ASP A 57 25.79 10.20 2.77
CA ASP A 57 26.70 9.05 2.69
C ASP A 57 26.23 7.95 1.70
N GLY A 58 25.20 8.24 0.86
CA GLY A 58 24.72 7.37 -0.20
C GLY A 58 23.26 7.62 -0.58
N THR A 59 22.51 6.56 -0.85
CA THR A 59 21.12 6.64 -1.31
C THR A 59 20.16 5.92 -0.36
N GLY A 60 18.88 6.29 -0.40
CA GLY A 60 17.85 5.59 0.36
C GLY A 60 17.74 4.10 -0.01
N PHE A 61 18.13 3.73 -1.23
CA PHE A 61 18.18 2.32 -1.64
C PHE A 61 19.22 1.54 -0.83
N ASP A 62 20.38 2.13 -0.53
CA ASP A 62 21.41 1.48 0.28
C ASP A 62 20.91 1.17 1.69
N VAL A 63 20.05 2.05 2.26
CA VAL A 63 19.40 1.78 3.54
C VAL A 63 18.34 0.70 3.40
N SER A 64 17.52 0.72 2.34
CA SER A 64 16.46 -0.27 2.14
C SER A 64 17.00 -1.70 1.99
N GLU A 65 18.19 -1.85 1.41
CA GLU A 65 18.85 -3.16 1.32
C GLU A 65 19.13 -3.79 2.68
N ILE A 66 19.41 -2.99 3.72
CA ILE A 66 19.61 -3.49 5.08
C ILE A 66 18.32 -4.11 5.62
N PHE A 67 17.16 -3.60 5.20
CA PHE A 67 15.84 -4.11 5.62
C PHE A 67 15.35 -5.33 4.84
N LYS A 68 15.95 -5.70 3.70
CA LYS A 68 15.50 -6.85 2.88
C LYS A 68 15.36 -8.15 3.67
N ASN A 69 16.19 -8.35 4.69
CA ASN A 69 16.15 -9.54 5.53
C ASN A 69 15.08 -9.49 6.64
N ASN A 70 14.53 -8.31 6.95
CA ASN A 70 13.65 -8.09 8.10
C ASN A 70 12.18 -7.86 7.70
N ALA A 71 11.87 -7.86 6.40
CA ALA A 71 10.53 -7.58 5.85
C ALA A 71 9.89 -6.27 6.36
N THR A 72 10.71 -5.32 6.85
CA THR A 72 10.23 -4.01 7.30
C THR A 72 9.78 -3.18 6.11
N PRO A 73 8.53 -2.71 6.08
CA PRO A 73 8.04 -1.86 5.01
C PRO A 73 8.79 -0.53 4.94
N VAL A 74 8.95 -0.01 3.72
CA VAL A 74 9.68 1.23 3.44
C VAL A 74 8.80 2.22 2.70
N ILE A 75 8.79 3.48 3.16
CA ILE A 75 8.30 4.65 2.41
C ILE A 75 9.50 5.49 2.01
N PHE A 76 9.70 5.73 0.71
CA PHE A 76 10.71 6.68 0.27
C PHE A 76 10.18 8.12 0.22
N LEU A 77 11.03 9.06 0.66
CA LEU A 77 10.87 10.50 0.42
C LEU A 77 11.82 10.91 -0.71
N THR A 78 11.33 11.58 -1.74
CA THR A 78 12.17 11.91 -2.91
C THR A 78 11.85 13.29 -3.46
N VAL A 79 12.84 13.99 -3.96
CA VAL A 79 12.68 15.22 -4.76
C VAL A 79 12.53 14.91 -6.26
N VAL A 80 12.74 13.66 -6.65
CA VAL A 80 12.75 13.23 -8.05
C VAL A 80 11.38 12.69 -8.42
N ASP A 81 10.76 13.32 -9.40
CA ASP A 81 9.47 12.95 -10.00
C ASP A 81 9.69 12.28 -11.36
N ASP A 82 10.73 11.41 -11.46
CA ASP A 82 10.99 10.69 -12.69
C ASP A 82 10.50 9.23 -12.57
N GLU A 83 9.88 8.78 -13.64
CA GLU A 83 9.24 7.46 -13.74
C GLU A 83 10.21 6.31 -13.45
N ASN A 84 11.48 6.41 -13.89
CA ASN A 84 12.46 5.34 -13.70
C ASN A 84 12.83 5.15 -12.22
N THR A 85 12.98 6.25 -11.47
CA THR A 85 13.27 6.20 -10.03
C THR A 85 12.09 5.63 -9.24
N ILE A 86 10.87 5.98 -9.64
CA ILE A 86 9.64 5.46 -9.03
C ILE A 86 9.50 3.96 -9.29
N VAL A 87 9.64 3.52 -10.54
CA VAL A 87 9.59 2.09 -10.92
C VAL A 87 10.65 1.31 -10.15
N ARG A 88 11.89 1.80 -10.11
CA ARG A 88 12.96 1.16 -9.36
C ARG A 88 12.65 1.03 -7.86
N ALA A 89 12.04 2.05 -7.24
CA ALA A 89 11.67 1.99 -5.83
C ALA A 89 10.70 0.82 -5.54
N PHE A 90 9.71 0.61 -6.40
CA PHE A 90 8.78 -0.51 -6.27
C PHE A 90 9.42 -1.87 -6.59
N ASP A 91 10.29 -1.94 -7.62
CA ASP A 91 11.03 -3.16 -7.95
C ASP A 91 11.96 -3.61 -6.80
N GLU A 92 12.49 -2.65 -6.03
CA GLU A 92 13.29 -2.91 -4.83
C GLU A 92 12.45 -3.17 -3.56
N GLY A 93 11.12 -3.24 -3.69
CA GLY A 93 10.21 -3.67 -2.63
C GLY A 93 9.68 -2.56 -1.73
N ALA A 94 9.76 -1.30 -2.13
CA ALA A 94 9.12 -0.21 -1.40
C ALA A 94 7.58 -0.37 -1.38
N GLN A 95 6.97 -0.15 -0.23
CA GLN A 95 5.52 -0.14 -0.09
C GLN A 95 4.88 1.15 -0.58
N ASP A 96 5.63 2.25 -0.57
CA ASP A 96 5.14 3.54 -1.04
C ASP A 96 6.30 4.53 -1.28
N TYR A 97 6.02 5.63 -1.99
CA TYR A 97 6.92 6.76 -2.13
C TYR A 97 6.15 8.08 -2.03
N ILE A 98 6.82 9.15 -1.61
CA ILE A 98 6.24 10.47 -1.46
C ILE A 98 7.20 11.50 -2.06
N VAL A 99 6.69 12.31 -2.99
CA VAL A 99 7.48 13.38 -3.62
C VAL A 99 7.52 14.61 -2.73
N LYS A 100 8.71 15.16 -2.50
CA LYS A 100 8.93 16.44 -1.82
C LYS A 100 8.65 17.62 -2.80
N PRO A 101 7.93 18.68 -2.38
CA PRO A 101 7.37 18.93 -1.06
C PRO A 101 6.03 18.21 -0.84
N PHE A 102 5.84 17.60 0.32
CA PHE A 102 4.63 16.88 0.69
C PHE A 102 3.90 17.53 1.89
N ARG A 103 2.64 17.12 2.08
CA ARG A 103 1.86 17.51 3.25
C ARG A 103 2.01 16.46 4.35
N ILE A 104 2.27 16.88 5.58
CA ILE A 104 2.39 15.98 6.74
C ILE A 104 1.16 15.05 6.87
N ARG A 105 -0.04 15.56 6.63
CA ARG A 105 -1.27 14.72 6.67
C ARG A 105 -1.27 13.59 5.64
N GLU A 106 -0.66 13.81 4.48
CA GLU A 106 -0.49 12.77 3.46
C GLU A 106 0.45 11.68 3.95
N LEU A 107 1.63 12.05 4.47
CA LEU A 107 2.58 11.10 5.06
C LEU A 107 1.92 10.27 6.16
N LEU A 108 1.23 10.90 7.12
CA LEU A 108 0.55 10.20 8.21
C LEU A 108 -0.54 9.25 7.72
N ALA A 109 -1.27 9.59 6.66
CA ALA A 109 -2.29 8.71 6.08
C ALA A 109 -1.65 7.44 5.48
N ARG A 110 -0.49 7.57 4.80
CA ARG A 110 0.26 6.44 4.23
C ARG A 110 0.88 5.58 5.33
N VAL A 111 1.47 6.19 6.36
CA VAL A 111 1.99 5.50 7.55
C VAL A 111 0.90 4.65 8.21
N ARG A 112 -0.27 5.24 8.49
CA ARG A 112 -1.40 4.50 9.07
C ARG A 112 -1.85 3.34 8.19
N ARG A 113 -1.92 3.52 6.88
CA ARG A 113 -2.30 2.47 5.93
C ARG A 113 -1.35 1.29 6.01
N ILE A 114 -0.03 1.54 5.96
CA ILE A 114 0.99 0.49 5.96
C ILE A 114 1.02 -0.23 7.30
N LEU A 115 1.04 0.51 8.42
CA LEU A 115 1.07 -0.11 9.75
C LEU A 115 -0.23 -0.87 10.07
N SER A 116 -1.39 -0.41 9.59
CA SER A 116 -2.65 -1.16 9.75
C SER A 116 -2.67 -2.47 8.95
N ALA A 117 -2.01 -2.51 7.81
CA ALA A 117 -1.77 -3.74 7.08
C ALA A 117 -0.86 -4.68 7.88
N ASN A 118 0.21 -4.19 8.51
CA ASN A 118 1.14 -4.99 9.29
C ASN A 118 0.55 -5.53 10.61
N ILE A 119 -0.35 -4.80 11.27
CA ILE A 119 -1.02 -5.30 12.50
C ILE A 119 -1.91 -6.51 12.19
N LYS A 120 -2.37 -6.67 10.96
CA LYS A 120 -3.09 -7.86 10.50
C LYS A 120 -2.15 -9.03 10.16
N ASN A 121 -0.83 -8.79 10.08
CA ASN A 121 0.20 -9.73 9.61
C ASN A 121 0.68 -10.73 10.67
N GLY A 122 -0.01 -10.85 11.78
CA GLY A 122 0.34 -11.79 12.85
C GLY A 122 -0.13 -13.24 12.67
N GLU A 123 -1.17 -13.49 11.89
CA GLU A 123 -1.66 -14.86 11.55
C GLU A 123 -2.61 -14.78 10.34
N ASN A 124 -2.18 -15.18 9.13
CA ASN A 124 -2.95 -15.29 7.87
C ASN A 124 -3.02 -14.04 6.96
N ASP A 125 -1.88 -13.49 6.58
CA ASP A 125 -1.80 -12.29 5.74
C ASP A 125 -2.19 -12.43 4.29
N ASN A 126 -2.18 -13.63 3.80
CA ASN A 126 -2.54 -13.92 2.42
C ASN A 126 -4.04 -14.17 2.23
N ILE A 127 -4.87 -13.91 3.27
CA ILE A 127 -6.30 -14.20 3.23
C ILE A 127 -7.13 -12.95 3.53
N ILE A 128 -7.91 -12.50 2.55
CA ILE A 128 -8.89 -11.43 2.72
C ILE A 128 -10.29 -12.05 2.81
N TYR A 129 -11.01 -11.75 3.89
CA TYR A 129 -12.41 -12.14 4.04
C TYR A 129 -13.34 -11.03 3.56
N MET A 130 -14.19 -11.35 2.59
CA MET A 130 -15.13 -10.41 2.00
C MET A 130 -16.52 -11.06 1.89
N GLY A 131 -17.41 -10.75 2.82
CA GLY A 131 -18.68 -11.48 2.97
C GLY A 131 -18.40 -12.96 3.26
N HIS A 132 -18.90 -13.85 2.40
CA HIS A 132 -18.64 -15.29 2.46
C HIS A 132 -17.54 -15.75 1.49
N ALA A 133 -16.86 -14.83 0.83
CA ALA A 133 -15.71 -15.13 -0.01
C ALA A 133 -14.40 -15.02 0.76
N VAL A 134 -13.47 -15.92 0.47
CA VAL A 134 -12.11 -15.98 0.99
C VAL A 134 -11.16 -15.80 -0.17
N ILE A 135 -10.34 -14.75 -0.11
CA ILE A 135 -9.38 -14.40 -1.17
C ILE A 135 -7.99 -14.73 -0.66
N HIS A 136 -7.31 -15.68 -1.29
CA HIS A 136 -5.91 -15.99 -1.06
C HIS A 136 -5.06 -15.16 -2.01
N THR A 137 -4.38 -14.14 -1.47
CA THR A 137 -3.66 -13.15 -2.29
C THR A 137 -2.33 -13.67 -2.82
N ASP A 138 -1.68 -14.58 -2.12
CA ASP A 138 -0.46 -15.28 -2.51
C ASP A 138 -0.67 -16.24 -3.68
N GLU A 139 -1.83 -16.93 -3.70
CA GLU A 139 -2.18 -17.86 -4.76
C GLU A 139 -3.02 -17.24 -5.89
N ALA A 140 -3.43 -15.96 -5.72
CA ALA A 140 -4.42 -15.30 -6.58
C ALA A 140 -5.71 -16.11 -6.77
N LYS A 141 -6.15 -16.80 -5.71
CA LYS A 141 -7.34 -17.65 -5.72
C LYS A 141 -8.45 -17.09 -4.85
N VAL A 142 -9.68 -17.36 -5.25
CA VAL A 142 -10.89 -16.97 -4.52
C VAL A 142 -11.74 -18.19 -4.24
N TYR A 143 -12.22 -18.31 -3.02
CA TYR A 143 -13.08 -19.39 -2.58
C TYR A 143 -14.41 -18.85 -2.08
N VAL A 144 -15.50 -19.52 -2.42
CA VAL A 144 -16.84 -19.28 -1.88
C VAL A 144 -17.41 -20.62 -1.39
N ASN A 145 -17.72 -20.72 -0.09
CA ASN A 145 -18.16 -21.96 0.52
C ASN A 145 -17.22 -23.15 0.19
N ASP A 146 -15.92 -22.95 0.37
CA ASP A 146 -14.82 -23.91 0.10
C ASP A 146 -14.67 -24.34 -1.38
N LYS A 147 -15.38 -23.69 -2.30
CA LYS A 147 -15.22 -23.93 -3.74
C LYS A 147 -14.39 -22.83 -4.38
N SER A 148 -13.37 -23.23 -5.12
CA SER A 148 -12.55 -22.28 -5.89
C SER A 148 -13.38 -21.65 -7.01
N ILE A 149 -13.32 -20.33 -7.10
CA ILE A 149 -13.97 -19.52 -8.15
C ILE A 149 -12.90 -19.03 -9.11
N GLU A 150 -13.01 -19.41 -10.37
CA GLU A 150 -12.10 -18.93 -11.41
C GLU A 150 -12.44 -17.49 -11.82
N LEU A 151 -11.53 -16.58 -11.56
CA LEU A 151 -11.59 -15.20 -12.00
C LEU A 151 -10.53 -14.93 -13.07
N THR A 152 -10.85 -14.11 -14.05
CA THR A 152 -9.84 -13.54 -14.95
C THR A 152 -8.98 -12.53 -14.19
N ALA A 153 -7.80 -12.20 -14.71
CA ALA A 153 -6.91 -11.24 -14.07
C ALA A 153 -7.59 -9.89 -13.75
N LEU A 154 -8.42 -9.38 -14.67
CA LEU A 154 -9.17 -8.13 -14.48
C LEU A 154 -10.30 -8.26 -13.43
N GLU A 155 -11.01 -9.39 -13.40
CA GLU A 155 -12.02 -9.65 -12.38
C GLU A 155 -11.40 -9.78 -10.98
N TYR A 156 -10.26 -10.47 -10.88
CA TYR A 156 -9.52 -10.60 -9.64
C TYR A 156 -9.01 -9.24 -9.15
N ARG A 157 -8.43 -8.43 -10.04
CA ARG A 157 -7.96 -7.07 -9.72
C ARG A 157 -9.10 -6.17 -9.27
N LEU A 158 -10.25 -6.22 -9.95
CA LEU A 158 -11.46 -5.48 -9.55
C LEU A 158 -11.94 -5.91 -8.15
N LEU A 159 -11.90 -7.21 -7.85
CA LEU A 159 -12.24 -7.74 -6.54
C LEU A 159 -11.30 -7.20 -5.44
N LEU A 160 -9.99 -7.13 -5.69
CA LEU A 160 -9.02 -6.58 -4.75
C LEU A 160 -9.24 -5.07 -4.53
N ILE A 161 -9.59 -4.31 -5.57
CA ILE A 161 -9.95 -2.88 -5.44
C ILE A 161 -11.15 -2.72 -4.50
N PHE A 162 -12.17 -3.56 -4.64
CA PHE A 162 -13.33 -3.54 -3.74
C PHE A 162 -12.96 -3.97 -2.32
N ALA A 163 -12.17 -5.03 -2.17
CA ALA A 163 -11.75 -5.54 -0.87
C ALA A 163 -10.95 -4.49 -0.07
N SER A 164 -10.08 -3.76 -0.75
CA SER A 164 -9.28 -2.67 -0.14
C SER A 164 -10.10 -1.41 0.17
N ASN A 165 -11.33 -1.30 -0.32
CA ASN A 165 -12.21 -0.13 -0.13
C ASN A 165 -13.60 -0.54 0.37
N LYS A 166 -13.67 -1.55 1.23
CA LYS A 166 -14.94 -2.05 1.79
C LYS A 166 -15.72 -0.94 2.49
N GLY A 167 -17.02 -0.85 2.24
CA GLY A 167 -17.91 0.18 2.77
C GLY A 167 -17.80 1.55 2.10
N ILE A 168 -16.82 1.74 1.18
CA ILE A 168 -16.56 3.03 0.53
C ILE A 168 -17.20 3.03 -0.87
N LEU A 169 -17.91 4.11 -1.20
CA LEU A 169 -18.37 4.35 -2.57
C LEU A 169 -17.18 4.73 -3.46
N LEU A 170 -16.88 3.89 -4.44
CA LEU A 170 -15.90 4.18 -5.47
C LEU A 170 -16.60 4.70 -6.73
N THR A 171 -16.16 5.83 -7.24
CA THR A 171 -16.64 6.33 -8.53
C THR A 171 -16.12 5.44 -9.66
N ARG A 172 -16.82 5.46 -10.81
CA ARG A 172 -16.40 4.70 -11.99
C ARG A 172 -14.98 5.09 -12.41
N GLN A 173 -14.66 6.37 -12.40
CA GLN A 173 -13.33 6.88 -12.75
C GLN A 173 -12.26 6.37 -11.79
N GLN A 174 -12.50 6.42 -10.47
CA GLN A 174 -11.56 5.90 -9.47
C GLN A 174 -11.28 4.40 -9.64
N ILE A 175 -12.27 3.62 -10.05
CA ILE A 175 -12.08 2.19 -10.33
C ILE A 175 -11.26 2.00 -11.60
N LEU A 176 -11.60 2.74 -12.67
CA LEU A 176 -10.89 2.67 -13.94
C LEU A 176 -9.42 3.08 -13.77
N ASP A 177 -9.13 4.17 -13.08
CA ASP A 177 -7.77 4.64 -12.81
C ASP A 177 -6.94 3.55 -12.10
N LYS A 178 -7.52 2.90 -11.07
CA LYS A 178 -6.85 1.82 -10.33
C LYS A 178 -6.66 0.53 -11.14
N ILE A 179 -7.54 0.25 -12.10
CA ILE A 179 -7.37 -0.90 -13.01
C ILE A 179 -6.30 -0.58 -14.07
N TRP A 180 -6.19 0.69 -14.45
CA TRP A 180 -5.33 1.14 -15.53
C TRP A 180 -3.83 1.16 -15.17
N ASP A 181 -3.48 1.57 -13.98
CA ASP A 181 -2.09 1.74 -13.52
C ASP A 181 -1.19 0.50 -13.66
N ALA A 182 -1.76 -0.66 -14.01
CA ALA A 182 -1.04 -1.91 -13.97
C ALA A 182 -0.65 -2.54 -15.33
N ASP A 183 -1.33 -2.24 -16.45
CA ASP A 183 -1.08 -2.95 -17.73
C ASP A 183 -1.17 -2.11 -19.01
N GLY A 184 -1.35 -0.78 -18.94
CA GLY A 184 -1.38 0.09 -20.12
C GLY A 184 -2.53 -0.16 -21.12
N ASN A 185 -3.48 -1.03 -20.81
CA ASN A 185 -4.61 -1.33 -21.67
C ASN A 185 -5.84 -0.49 -21.30
N PHE A 186 -6.38 0.22 -22.27
CA PHE A 186 -7.59 1.03 -22.14
C PHE A 186 -8.80 0.16 -21.78
N VAL A 187 -9.33 0.29 -20.55
CA VAL A 187 -10.63 -0.27 -20.20
C VAL A 187 -11.68 0.82 -20.36
N GLU A 188 -12.52 0.72 -21.40
CA GLU A 188 -13.61 1.65 -21.60
C GLU A 188 -14.66 1.55 -20.47
N ASP A 189 -15.34 2.65 -20.17
CA ASP A 189 -16.37 2.73 -19.13
C ASP A 189 -17.46 1.65 -19.25
N ASN A 190 -17.86 1.30 -20.47
CA ASN A 190 -18.80 0.22 -20.75
C ASN A 190 -18.27 -1.14 -20.32
N THR A 191 -16.97 -1.34 -20.41
CA THR A 191 -16.28 -2.59 -20.04
C THR A 191 -16.32 -2.82 -18.53
N LEU A 192 -16.19 -1.77 -17.71
CA LEU A 192 -16.32 -1.86 -16.25
C LEU A 192 -17.69 -2.46 -15.84
N THR A 193 -18.77 -2.03 -16.48
CA THR A 193 -20.11 -2.56 -16.19
C THR A 193 -20.20 -4.06 -16.44
N VAL A 194 -19.55 -4.54 -17.52
CA VAL A 194 -19.49 -5.96 -17.84
C VAL A 194 -18.70 -6.76 -16.81
N TYR A 195 -17.55 -6.24 -16.37
CA TYR A 195 -16.74 -6.92 -15.33
C TYR A 195 -17.44 -6.95 -13.99
N VAL A 196 -18.08 -5.87 -13.55
CA VAL A 196 -18.89 -5.87 -12.32
C VAL A 196 -20.03 -6.89 -12.42
N LYS A 197 -20.70 -6.98 -13.57
CA LYS A 197 -21.76 -7.98 -13.79
C LYS A 197 -21.22 -9.41 -13.69
N ARG A 198 -20.10 -9.72 -14.37
CA ARG A 198 -19.45 -11.04 -14.33
C ARG A 198 -18.98 -11.40 -12.92
N LEU A 199 -18.44 -10.44 -12.20
CA LEU A 199 -18.00 -10.65 -10.83
C LEU A 199 -19.18 -11.00 -9.90
N ARG A 200 -20.33 -10.31 -10.04
CA ARG A 200 -21.57 -10.65 -9.34
C ARG A 200 -22.08 -12.06 -9.70
N GLU A 201 -22.05 -12.42 -10.98
CA GLU A 201 -22.49 -13.74 -11.44
C GLU A 201 -21.61 -14.86 -10.86
N LYS A 202 -20.30 -14.65 -10.77
CA LYS A 202 -19.35 -15.64 -10.24
C LYS A 202 -19.36 -15.75 -8.73
N LEU A 203 -19.47 -14.64 -8.02
CA LEU A 203 -19.43 -14.60 -6.55
C LEU A 203 -20.82 -14.78 -5.91
N GLY A 204 -21.89 -14.58 -6.68
CA GLY A 204 -23.27 -14.75 -6.21
C GLY A 204 -23.57 -13.91 -4.98
N GLU A 205 -24.21 -14.51 -3.99
CA GLU A 205 -24.56 -13.87 -2.71
C GLU A 205 -23.39 -13.74 -1.73
N ALA A 206 -22.21 -14.30 -2.08
CA ALA A 206 -21.06 -14.24 -1.19
C ALA A 206 -20.55 -12.81 -0.97
N ILE A 207 -20.71 -11.93 -1.96
CA ILE A 207 -20.32 -10.53 -1.90
C ILE A 207 -21.42 -9.66 -2.48
N HIS A 208 -21.90 -8.70 -1.71
CA HIS A 208 -22.86 -7.73 -2.19
C HIS A 208 -22.18 -6.51 -2.80
N ILE A 209 -22.23 -6.39 -4.13
CA ILE A 209 -21.73 -5.21 -4.86
C ILE A 209 -22.94 -4.34 -5.23
N GLU A 210 -23.12 -3.22 -4.54
CA GLU A 210 -24.18 -2.26 -4.82
C GLU A 210 -23.82 -1.34 -5.98
N THR A 211 -24.79 -1.02 -6.83
CA THR A 211 -24.67 0.05 -7.83
C THR A 211 -25.32 1.32 -7.33
N VAL A 212 -24.55 2.36 -7.10
CA VAL A 212 -25.05 3.70 -6.81
C VAL A 212 -25.21 4.44 -8.13
N ARG A 213 -26.47 4.59 -8.58
CA ARG A 213 -26.78 5.15 -9.92
C ARG A 213 -26.14 6.51 -10.14
N GLY A 214 -25.46 6.68 -11.28
CA GLY A 214 -24.80 7.92 -11.68
C GLY A 214 -23.48 8.20 -10.94
N MET A 215 -23.07 7.39 -9.95
CA MET A 215 -21.86 7.59 -9.16
C MET A 215 -20.84 6.46 -9.33
N GLY A 216 -21.21 5.22 -9.05
CA GLY A 216 -20.26 4.12 -9.07
C GLY A 216 -20.74 2.87 -8.35
N TYR A 217 -19.83 2.24 -7.61
CA TYR A 217 -20.08 0.98 -6.93
C TYR A 217 -19.61 1.02 -5.47
N ARG A 218 -20.30 0.29 -4.61
CA ARG A 218 -19.92 0.08 -3.22
C ARG A 218 -20.01 -1.42 -2.88
N VAL A 219 -19.13 -1.87 -2.02
CA VAL A 219 -19.17 -3.25 -1.49
C VAL A 219 -19.17 -3.18 0.03
N ASP A 220 -20.10 -3.88 0.65
CA ASP A 220 -20.28 -3.93 2.11
C ASP A 220 -19.61 -5.18 2.71
#